data_17f4f888e61b99d3d466b59882cc4bf2
#
_entry.id   17f4f888e61b99d3d466b59882cc4bf2
#
_cell.length_a   1.000
_cell.length_b   1.000
_cell.length_c   1.000
_cell.angle_alpha   90.00
_cell.angle_beta   90.00
_cell.angle_gamma   90.00
#
_symmetry.space_group_name_H-M   'P 1'
#
loop_
_entity.id
_entity.type
_entity.pdbx_description
1 polymer ?
#
loop_
_entity_poly.entity_id
_entity_poly.type
_entity_poly.pdbx_seq_one_letter_code
_entity_poly.pdbx_strand_id
1 'polypeptide(L)'
;HFGYNEDNIIIKDFNAHVNKGQQVAIVGPTGAGKTTMVKLLMRFYDVNSGEIKLDGHNLKYYNRNELRNAFGMVLQDTWLFKGSIMENIRYGRLDATDEEVIAAAKSAHAHHFIKKLPGGYNFELNEEASNVSAGQRQLLTIARAILADNPVMILDEATSSVDTRTEHRIQRAMDNLMKGRTSFVIAHRLSTIKNADIILVMKDGDIIEQGTHDELMKKNGFYADLYNSQFDIVA
;
A
#
# COMPACT_ATOMS: atom_id res chain seq x y z
N HIS A 1 -12.28 -3.11 18.51
CA HIS A 1 -13.09 -4.26 18.11
C HIS A 1 -13.95 -3.93 16.88
N PHE A 2 -14.04 -4.86 15.95
CA PHE A 2 -14.88 -4.67 14.76
C PHE A 2 -15.35 -6.00 14.17
N GLY A 3 -16.62 -6.05 13.80
CA GLY A 3 -17.23 -7.11 12.99
C GLY A 3 -18.21 -6.50 11.99
N TYR A 4 -18.35 -7.10 10.81
CA TYR A 4 -19.35 -6.66 9.83
C TYR A 4 -20.79 -6.96 10.30
N ASN A 5 -20.93 -7.96 11.17
CA ASN A 5 -22.18 -8.33 11.85
C ASN A 5 -21.89 -8.47 13.33
N GLU A 6 -22.89 -8.29 14.19
CA GLU A 6 -22.75 -8.37 15.65
C GLU A 6 -22.24 -9.73 16.15
N ASP A 7 -22.58 -10.82 15.43
CA ASP A 7 -22.20 -12.18 15.80
C ASP A 7 -20.80 -12.62 15.30
N ASN A 8 -20.14 -11.80 14.48
CA ASN A 8 -18.85 -12.17 13.88
C ASN A 8 -17.83 -11.06 14.02
N ILE A 9 -17.12 -11.05 15.14
CA ILE A 9 -16.02 -10.11 15.40
C ILE A 9 -14.78 -10.55 14.61
N ILE A 10 -14.32 -9.69 13.70
CA ILE A 10 -13.16 -9.94 12.83
C ILE A 10 -11.89 -9.31 13.43
N ILE A 11 -11.98 -8.11 13.98
CA ILE A 11 -10.90 -7.45 14.73
C ILE A 11 -11.30 -7.44 16.20
N LYS A 12 -10.51 -8.14 17.03
CA LYS A 12 -10.87 -8.40 18.44
C LYS A 12 -10.20 -7.39 19.37
N ASP A 13 -8.88 -7.43 19.52
CA ASP A 13 -8.12 -6.53 20.40
C ASP A 13 -6.89 -5.96 19.69
N PHE A 14 -7.16 -5.23 18.61
CA PHE A 14 -6.10 -4.60 17.83
C PHE A 14 -5.61 -3.33 18.54
N ASN A 15 -4.37 -3.35 19.02
CA ASN A 15 -3.73 -2.20 19.67
C ASN A 15 -2.33 -1.98 19.11
N ALA A 16 -2.13 -0.85 18.42
CA ALA A 16 -0.84 -0.46 17.87
C ALA A 16 -0.67 1.05 17.91
N HIS A 17 0.56 1.49 18.11
CA HIS A 17 0.96 2.89 18.00
C HIS A 17 1.98 3.05 16.87
N VAL A 18 1.71 3.99 15.96
CA VAL A 18 2.55 4.27 14.80
C VAL A 18 2.93 5.75 14.81
N ASN A 19 4.22 6.03 14.73
CA ASN A 19 4.73 7.39 14.66
C ASN A 19 4.74 7.91 13.22
N LYS A 20 4.67 9.23 13.08
CA LYS A 20 4.78 9.89 11.77
C LYS A 20 6.08 9.47 11.04
N GLY A 21 5.94 9.10 9.79
CA GLY A 21 7.05 8.72 8.92
C GLY A 21 7.48 7.26 9.05
N GLN A 22 6.90 6.47 9.94
CA GLN A 22 7.21 5.04 10.07
C GLN A 22 6.63 4.23 8.91
N GLN A 23 7.40 3.22 8.51
CA GLN A 23 6.97 2.16 7.61
C GLN A 23 6.51 0.95 8.42
N VAL A 24 5.23 0.63 8.33
CA VAL A 24 4.58 -0.45 9.06
C VAL A 24 4.30 -1.62 8.10
N ALA A 25 4.94 -2.76 8.32
CA ALA A 25 4.61 -3.98 7.61
C ALA A 25 3.52 -4.75 8.37
N ILE A 26 2.48 -5.16 7.65
CA ILE A 26 1.39 -5.97 8.18
C ILE A 26 1.52 -7.35 7.57
N VAL A 27 1.79 -8.35 8.41
CA VAL A 27 1.99 -9.73 8.00
C VAL A 27 1.00 -10.66 8.71
N GLY A 28 0.73 -11.80 8.14
CA GLY A 28 -0.17 -12.80 8.70
C GLY A 28 -0.84 -13.65 7.62
N PRO A 29 -1.44 -14.77 7.98
CA PRO A 29 -2.11 -15.67 7.05
C PRO A 29 -3.32 -14.99 6.37
N THR A 30 -3.80 -15.62 5.31
CA THR A 30 -5.08 -15.22 4.68
C THR A 30 -6.20 -15.32 5.71
N GLY A 31 -7.07 -14.33 5.75
CA GLY A 31 -8.16 -14.27 6.74
C GLY A 31 -7.78 -13.65 8.10
N ALA A 32 -6.51 -13.30 8.34
CA ALA A 32 -6.08 -12.69 9.61
C ALA A 32 -6.69 -11.31 9.91
N GLY A 33 -7.41 -10.68 8.98
CA GLY A 33 -8.03 -9.36 9.18
C GLY A 33 -7.28 -8.19 8.56
N LYS A 34 -6.17 -8.40 7.83
CA LYS A 34 -5.32 -7.34 7.24
C LYS A 34 -6.11 -6.35 6.39
N THR A 35 -6.91 -6.83 5.45
CA THR A 35 -7.76 -5.98 4.58
C THR A 35 -8.85 -5.26 5.38
N THR A 36 -9.41 -5.89 6.42
CA THR A 36 -10.39 -5.26 7.31
C THR A 36 -9.75 -4.08 8.06
N MET A 37 -8.53 -4.26 8.57
CA MET A 37 -7.79 -3.19 9.24
C MET A 37 -7.59 -1.99 8.31
N VAL A 38 -7.18 -2.20 7.05
CA VAL A 38 -7.07 -1.13 6.04
C VAL A 38 -8.41 -0.41 5.84
N LYS A 39 -9.51 -1.15 5.73
CA LYS A 39 -10.85 -0.54 5.59
C LYS A 39 -11.24 0.31 6.79
N LEU A 40 -10.81 -0.06 7.99
CA LEU A 40 -11.05 0.71 9.22
C LEU A 40 -10.18 1.98 9.26
N LEU A 41 -8.91 1.91 8.87
CA LEU A 41 -8.03 3.10 8.74
C LEU A 41 -8.61 4.13 7.77
N MET A 42 -9.17 3.68 6.64
CA MET A 42 -9.84 4.53 5.65
C MET A 42 -11.25 4.96 6.06
N ARG A 43 -11.71 4.50 7.23
CA ARG A 43 -13.06 4.73 7.73
C ARG A 43 -14.15 4.40 6.70
N PHE A 44 -14.00 3.25 6.00
CA PHE A 44 -15.12 2.67 5.26
C PHE A 44 -16.19 2.14 6.22
N TYR A 45 -15.76 1.75 7.42
CA TYR A 45 -16.60 1.33 8.55
C TYR A 45 -16.13 2.04 9.81
N ASP A 46 -17.04 2.34 10.71
CA ASP A 46 -16.73 2.77 12.07
C ASP A 46 -16.54 1.54 12.97
N VAL A 47 -15.62 1.59 13.94
CA VAL A 47 -15.38 0.49 14.87
C VAL A 47 -16.58 0.28 15.81
N ASN A 48 -16.85 -0.97 16.21
CA ASN A 48 -17.92 -1.29 17.17
C ASN A 48 -17.56 -0.81 18.58
N SER A 49 -16.29 -0.97 18.99
CA SER A 49 -15.76 -0.44 20.23
C SER A 49 -14.27 -0.12 20.11
N GLY A 50 -13.73 0.67 21.06
CA GLY A 50 -12.39 1.23 20.95
C GLY A 50 -12.36 2.47 20.06
N GLU A 51 -11.17 2.87 19.63
CA GLU A 51 -10.98 4.06 18.81
C GLU A 51 -9.76 3.94 17.90
N ILE A 52 -9.82 4.61 16.77
CA ILE A 52 -8.66 4.83 15.89
C ILE A 52 -8.38 6.33 15.89
N LYS A 53 -7.14 6.71 16.13
CA LYS A 53 -6.70 8.10 16.16
C LYS A 53 -5.74 8.40 15.02
N LEU A 54 -5.89 9.58 14.41
CA LEU A 54 -4.94 10.21 13.52
C LEU A 54 -4.51 11.55 14.17
N ASP A 55 -3.21 11.72 14.41
CA ASP A 55 -2.64 12.90 15.08
C ASP A 55 -3.36 13.23 16.41
N GLY A 56 -3.67 12.21 17.21
CA GLY A 56 -4.32 12.34 18.52
C GLY A 56 -5.84 12.51 18.48
N HIS A 57 -6.45 12.70 17.31
CA HIS A 57 -7.89 12.88 17.15
C HIS A 57 -8.55 11.61 16.64
N ASN A 58 -9.67 11.23 17.25
CA ASN A 58 -10.42 10.05 16.86
C ASN A 58 -11.00 10.22 15.44
N LEU A 59 -10.80 9.22 14.57
CA LEU A 59 -11.27 9.23 13.17
C LEU A 59 -12.77 9.50 13.05
N LYS A 60 -13.56 9.13 14.05
CA LYS A 60 -15.01 9.34 14.10
C LYS A 60 -15.41 10.82 13.95
N TYR A 61 -14.56 11.74 14.36
CA TYR A 61 -14.84 13.19 14.34
C TYR A 61 -14.35 13.90 13.07
N TYR A 62 -13.58 13.23 12.22
CA TYR A 62 -13.19 13.79 10.93
C TYR A 62 -14.35 13.76 9.92
N ASN A 63 -14.36 14.72 9.00
CA ASN A 63 -15.12 14.56 7.76
C ASN A 63 -14.53 13.41 6.95
N ARG A 64 -15.37 12.49 6.43
CA ARG A 64 -14.89 11.31 5.71
C ARG A 64 -14.11 11.65 4.44
N ASN A 65 -14.48 12.72 3.74
CA ASN A 65 -13.78 13.13 2.52
C ASN A 65 -12.41 13.73 2.86
N GLU A 66 -12.33 14.59 3.88
CA GLU A 66 -11.06 15.17 4.37
C GLU A 66 -10.13 14.07 4.88
N LEU A 67 -10.66 13.12 5.65
CA LEU A 67 -9.89 11.98 6.13
C LEU A 67 -9.30 11.18 4.97
N ARG A 68 -10.11 10.83 3.96
CA ARG A 68 -9.67 10.04 2.80
C ARG A 68 -8.65 10.78 1.95
N ASN A 69 -8.70 12.11 1.91
CA ASN A 69 -7.68 12.93 1.24
C ASN A 69 -6.31 12.86 1.93
N ALA A 70 -6.25 12.47 3.22
CA ALA A 70 -4.98 12.22 3.90
C ALA A 70 -4.34 10.88 3.54
N PHE A 71 -5.10 9.93 2.97
CA PHE A 71 -4.63 8.60 2.63
C PHE A 71 -4.46 8.42 1.12
N GLY A 72 -3.29 7.96 0.71
CA GLY A 72 -3.05 7.42 -0.63
C GLY A 72 -3.10 5.89 -0.61
N MET A 73 -3.54 5.29 -1.71
CA MET A 73 -3.63 3.83 -1.82
C MET A 73 -2.98 3.34 -3.11
N VAL A 74 -2.19 2.27 -2.99
CA VAL A 74 -1.76 1.45 -4.13
C VAL A 74 -2.18 0.02 -3.84
N LEU A 75 -3.21 -0.42 -4.53
CA LEU A 75 -3.78 -1.76 -4.37
C LEU A 75 -3.21 -2.73 -5.38
N GLN A 76 -3.39 -4.03 -5.12
CA GLN A 76 -3.03 -5.10 -6.04
C GLN A 76 -3.77 -4.95 -7.39
N ASP A 77 -5.07 -4.70 -7.34
CA ASP A 77 -5.87 -4.44 -8.53
C ASP A 77 -5.65 -3.01 -9.01
N THR A 78 -4.85 -2.86 -10.05
CA THR A 78 -4.55 -1.57 -10.64
C THR A 78 -5.72 -1.09 -11.50
N TRP A 79 -6.36 0.00 -11.10
CA TRP A 79 -7.39 0.63 -11.90
C TRP A 79 -6.85 1.84 -12.68
N LEU A 80 -6.99 1.78 -14.00
CA LEU A 80 -6.73 2.88 -14.93
C LEU A 80 -7.96 3.05 -15.82
N PHE A 81 -8.27 4.29 -16.18
CA PHE A 81 -9.40 4.58 -17.05
C PHE A 81 -8.95 4.76 -18.51
N LYS A 82 -9.89 4.62 -19.43
CA LYS A 82 -9.70 4.94 -20.85
C LYS A 82 -9.37 6.42 -21.00
N GLY A 83 -8.21 6.73 -21.58
CA GLY A 83 -7.67 8.07 -21.73
C GLY A 83 -6.16 8.05 -21.82
N SER A 84 -5.55 9.21 -21.94
CA SER A 84 -4.09 9.31 -22.08
C SER A 84 -3.38 8.87 -20.79
N ILE A 85 -2.12 8.45 -20.93
CA ILE A 85 -1.25 8.18 -19.76
C ILE A 85 -1.09 9.45 -18.92
N MET A 86 -0.98 10.61 -19.56
CA MET A 86 -0.88 11.91 -18.88
C MET A 86 -2.08 12.12 -17.94
N GLU A 87 -3.30 11.95 -18.44
CA GLU A 87 -4.54 12.11 -17.64
C GLU A 87 -4.65 11.08 -16.54
N ASN A 88 -4.29 9.82 -16.81
CA ASN A 88 -4.28 8.77 -15.81
C ASN A 88 -3.36 9.05 -14.62
N ILE A 89 -2.19 9.63 -14.85
CA ILE A 89 -1.28 10.03 -13.76
C ILE A 89 -1.82 11.30 -13.08
N ARG A 90 -2.27 12.31 -13.88
CA ARG A 90 -2.82 13.57 -13.36
C ARG A 90 -4.07 13.38 -12.50
N TYR A 91 -4.76 12.24 -12.64
CA TYR A 91 -5.87 11.91 -11.76
C TYR A 91 -5.52 11.91 -10.27
N GLY A 92 -4.23 11.75 -9.92
CA GLY A 92 -3.74 11.89 -8.54
C GLY A 92 -3.86 13.33 -8.00
N ARG A 93 -3.72 14.34 -8.87
CA ARG A 93 -3.89 15.76 -8.58
C ARG A 93 -4.24 16.49 -9.87
N LEU A 94 -5.50 16.87 -10.01
CA LEU A 94 -6.07 17.36 -11.27
C LEU A 94 -5.51 18.70 -11.76
N ASP A 95 -5.00 19.53 -10.86
CA ASP A 95 -4.38 20.83 -11.13
C ASP A 95 -2.86 20.74 -11.39
N ALA A 96 -2.29 19.53 -11.39
CA ALA A 96 -0.86 19.33 -11.64
C ALA A 96 -0.47 19.72 -13.07
N THR A 97 0.69 20.36 -13.22
CA THR A 97 1.27 20.67 -14.52
C THR A 97 1.82 19.43 -15.21
N ASP A 98 2.07 19.52 -16.51
CA ASP A 98 2.69 18.43 -17.28
C ASP A 98 4.07 18.05 -16.73
N GLU A 99 4.84 19.05 -16.28
CA GLU A 99 6.17 18.85 -15.68
C GLU A 99 6.08 18.07 -14.36
N GLU A 100 5.08 18.35 -13.52
CA GLU A 100 4.86 17.62 -12.28
C GLU A 100 4.43 16.17 -12.54
N VAL A 101 3.56 15.94 -13.52
CA VAL A 101 3.18 14.60 -13.96
C VAL A 101 4.40 13.82 -14.47
N ILE A 102 5.24 14.45 -15.28
CA ILE A 102 6.48 13.85 -15.80
C ILE A 102 7.46 13.56 -14.65
N ALA A 103 7.58 14.45 -13.67
CA ALA A 103 8.42 14.24 -12.49
C ALA A 103 7.94 13.04 -11.65
N ALA A 104 6.64 12.93 -11.40
CA ALA A 104 6.04 11.78 -10.73
C ALA A 104 6.29 10.47 -11.49
N ALA A 105 6.13 10.48 -12.82
CA ALA A 105 6.43 9.32 -13.66
C ALA A 105 7.91 8.91 -13.63
N LYS A 106 8.82 9.86 -13.54
CA LYS A 106 10.27 9.59 -13.36
C LYS A 106 10.53 8.94 -12.01
N SER A 107 9.95 9.47 -10.94
CA SER A 107 10.08 8.93 -9.58
C SER A 107 9.50 7.52 -9.45
N ALA A 108 8.43 7.22 -10.20
CA ALA A 108 7.84 5.89 -10.31
C ALA A 108 8.58 4.96 -11.31
N HIS A 109 9.71 5.35 -11.89
CA HIS A 109 10.40 4.60 -12.94
C HIS A 109 9.54 4.26 -14.18
N ALA A 110 8.47 5.00 -14.41
CA ALA A 110 7.54 4.83 -15.53
C ALA A 110 7.99 5.58 -16.80
N HIS A 111 8.66 6.73 -16.65
CA HIS A 111 9.03 7.63 -17.75
C HIS A 111 9.69 6.93 -18.94
N HIS A 112 10.61 6.00 -18.67
CA HIS A 112 11.37 5.35 -19.74
C HIS A 112 10.49 4.49 -20.66
N PHE A 113 9.55 3.73 -20.12
CA PHE A 113 8.65 2.95 -20.97
C PHE A 113 7.62 3.84 -21.66
N ILE A 114 7.09 4.88 -20.97
CA ILE A 114 6.15 5.84 -21.56
C ILE A 114 6.74 6.47 -22.81
N LYS A 115 7.99 6.92 -22.76
CA LYS A 115 8.70 7.51 -23.91
C LYS A 115 8.86 6.57 -25.11
N LYS A 116 8.75 5.25 -24.92
CA LYS A 116 8.84 4.24 -25.99
C LYS A 116 7.49 3.93 -26.64
N LEU A 117 6.39 4.35 -26.03
CA LEU A 117 5.06 4.17 -26.60
C LEU A 117 4.79 5.20 -27.71
N PRO A 118 4.01 4.85 -28.73
CA PRO A 118 3.57 5.82 -29.75
C PRO A 118 2.86 7.00 -29.11
N GLY A 119 3.37 8.23 -29.34
CA GLY A 119 2.82 9.44 -28.72
C GLY A 119 3.24 9.68 -27.25
N GLY A 120 4.00 8.77 -26.62
CA GLY A 120 4.53 8.93 -25.26
C GLY A 120 3.44 9.11 -24.21
N TYR A 121 3.40 10.24 -23.52
CA TYR A 121 2.38 10.56 -22.51
C TYR A 121 0.98 10.71 -23.09
N ASN A 122 0.83 10.98 -24.38
CA ASN A 122 -0.46 11.04 -25.08
C ASN A 122 -0.93 9.67 -25.56
N PHE A 123 -0.23 8.58 -25.24
CA PHE A 123 -0.66 7.23 -25.55
C PHE A 123 -1.99 6.94 -24.86
N GLU A 124 -3.01 6.55 -25.64
CA GLU A 124 -4.35 6.25 -25.16
C GLU A 124 -4.43 4.82 -24.60
N LEU A 125 -4.80 4.71 -23.34
CA LEU A 125 -5.17 3.44 -22.72
C LEU A 125 -6.58 3.05 -23.13
N ASN A 126 -6.79 1.76 -23.41
CA ASN A 126 -8.13 1.22 -23.64
C ASN A 126 -8.90 1.04 -22.30
N GLU A 127 -10.16 0.65 -22.34
CA GLU A 127 -11.02 0.54 -21.16
C GLU A 127 -10.48 -0.36 -20.06
N GLU A 128 -9.78 -1.44 -20.43
CA GLU A 128 -9.17 -2.40 -19.50
C GLU A 128 -7.68 -2.13 -19.27
N ALA A 129 -7.11 -1.09 -19.89
CA ALA A 129 -5.68 -0.82 -19.95
C ALA A 129 -4.85 -2.06 -20.35
N SER A 130 -5.43 -2.95 -21.17
CA SER A 130 -4.80 -4.20 -21.62
C SER A 130 -3.73 -3.98 -22.68
N ASN A 131 -3.66 -2.78 -23.27
CA ASN A 131 -2.62 -2.38 -24.23
C ASN A 131 -1.29 -1.95 -23.57
N VAL A 132 -1.17 -2.11 -22.23
CA VAL A 132 0.07 -2.02 -21.46
C VAL A 132 0.18 -3.23 -20.51
N SER A 133 1.41 -3.63 -20.15
CA SER A 133 1.63 -4.79 -19.29
C SER A 133 1.15 -4.55 -17.85
N ALA A 134 0.92 -5.62 -17.07
CA ALA A 134 0.54 -5.53 -15.66
C ALA A 134 1.54 -4.67 -14.84
N GLY A 135 2.84 -4.89 -15.03
CA GLY A 135 3.87 -4.10 -14.36
C GLY A 135 3.88 -2.63 -14.79
N GLN A 136 3.59 -2.33 -16.07
CA GLN A 136 3.44 -0.95 -16.54
C GLN A 136 2.23 -0.28 -15.92
N ARG A 137 1.08 -0.98 -15.82
CA ARG A 137 -0.11 -0.46 -15.10
C ARG A 137 0.23 -0.12 -13.66
N GLN A 138 0.94 -1.01 -12.97
CA GLN A 138 1.32 -0.78 -11.58
C GLN A 138 2.24 0.45 -11.42
N LEU A 139 3.23 0.63 -12.30
CA LEU A 139 4.10 1.82 -12.30
C LEU A 139 3.30 3.11 -12.55
N LEU A 140 2.29 3.11 -13.42
CA LEU A 140 1.40 4.25 -13.65
C LEU A 140 0.55 4.57 -12.41
N THR A 141 0.04 3.55 -11.71
CA THR A 141 -0.71 3.73 -10.47
C THR A 141 0.17 4.29 -9.35
N ILE A 142 1.44 3.83 -9.26
CA ILE A 142 2.41 4.39 -8.32
C ILE A 142 2.73 5.85 -8.67
N ALA A 143 2.91 6.19 -9.95
CA ALA A 143 3.12 7.57 -10.39
C ALA A 143 1.95 8.50 -9.99
N ARG A 144 0.71 8.03 -10.15
CA ARG A 144 -0.50 8.71 -9.66
C ARG A 144 -0.45 8.97 -8.16
N ALA A 145 -0.07 7.97 -7.38
CA ALA A 145 0.03 8.08 -5.92
C ALA A 145 1.17 9.03 -5.48
N ILE A 146 2.31 9.03 -6.18
CA ILE A 146 3.40 9.99 -5.95
C ILE A 146 2.93 11.42 -6.21
N LEU A 147 2.18 11.64 -7.32
CA LEU A 147 1.66 12.95 -7.68
C LEU A 147 0.61 13.47 -6.69
N ALA A 148 -0.20 12.56 -6.13
CA ALA A 148 -1.22 12.91 -5.12
C ALA A 148 -0.62 13.41 -3.81
N ASP A 149 0.59 12.97 -3.46
CA ASP A 149 1.40 13.41 -2.32
C ASP A 149 0.70 13.30 -0.95
N ASN A 150 -0.07 12.24 -0.75
CA ASN A 150 -0.77 12.01 0.51
C ASN A 150 0.21 11.70 1.66
N PRO A 151 -0.02 12.21 2.89
CA PRO A 151 0.89 12.01 4.03
C PRO A 151 0.88 10.58 4.59
N VAL A 152 -0.19 9.82 4.40
CA VAL A 152 -0.31 8.43 4.82
C VAL A 152 -0.55 7.54 3.61
N MET A 153 0.23 6.47 3.47
CA MET A 153 0.13 5.52 2.38
C MET A 153 -0.36 4.16 2.85
N ILE A 154 -1.24 3.56 2.07
CA ILE A 154 -1.66 2.17 2.23
C ILE A 154 -1.29 1.42 0.97
N LEU A 155 -0.48 0.38 1.12
CA LEU A 155 0.11 -0.35 0.01
C LEU A 155 -0.22 -1.84 0.14
N ASP A 156 -0.71 -2.46 -0.94
CA ASP A 156 -0.90 -3.90 -1.01
C ASP A 156 0.08 -4.48 -2.03
N GLU A 157 1.06 -5.25 -1.54
CA GLU A 157 2.19 -5.76 -2.33
C GLU A 157 1.90 -7.07 -3.07
N ALA A 158 0.69 -7.44 -3.32
CA ALA A 158 0.45 -8.66 -4.07
C ALA A 158 1.07 -8.55 -5.49
N THR A 159 2.05 -9.39 -5.74
CA THR A 159 2.73 -9.50 -7.03
C THR A 159 2.42 -10.82 -7.68
N SER A 160 1.49 -10.84 -8.60
CA SER A 160 1.32 -11.97 -9.51
C SER A 160 1.82 -11.57 -10.92
N SER A 161 2.68 -12.42 -11.50
CA SER A 161 3.01 -12.45 -12.94
C SER A 161 3.73 -11.24 -13.56
N VAL A 162 4.70 -10.67 -12.88
CA VAL A 162 5.59 -9.63 -13.43
C VAL A 162 7.01 -10.19 -13.53
N ASP A 163 7.73 -9.90 -14.63
CA ASP A 163 9.13 -10.30 -14.76
C ASP A 163 10.03 -9.63 -13.72
N THR A 164 11.12 -10.30 -13.33
CA THR A 164 12.04 -9.87 -12.27
C THR A 164 12.57 -8.44 -12.45
N ARG A 165 12.86 -8.02 -13.70
CA ARG A 165 13.38 -6.68 -13.97
C ARG A 165 12.33 -5.60 -13.71
N THR A 166 11.10 -5.85 -14.09
CA THR A 166 9.97 -4.96 -13.83
C THR A 166 9.62 -4.95 -12.36
N GLU A 167 9.71 -6.09 -11.69
CA GLU A 167 9.52 -6.21 -10.24
C GLU A 167 10.51 -5.31 -9.46
N HIS A 168 11.80 -5.33 -9.80
CA HIS A 168 12.78 -4.42 -9.20
C HIS A 168 12.45 -2.94 -9.41
N ARG A 169 11.88 -2.57 -10.58
CA ARG A 169 11.44 -1.18 -10.83
C ARG A 169 10.25 -0.81 -9.96
N ILE A 170 9.28 -1.71 -9.84
CA ILE A 170 8.11 -1.52 -8.96
C ILE A 170 8.58 -1.33 -7.52
N GLN A 171 9.50 -2.18 -7.02
CA GLN A 171 10.03 -2.05 -5.68
C GLN A 171 10.67 -0.68 -5.44
N ARG A 172 11.56 -0.23 -6.33
CA ARG A 172 12.16 1.11 -6.23
C ARG A 172 11.13 2.23 -6.29
N ALA A 173 10.09 2.08 -7.11
CA ALA A 173 9.00 3.05 -7.18
C ALA A 173 8.20 3.10 -5.87
N MET A 174 7.94 1.95 -5.24
CA MET A 174 7.31 1.85 -3.92
C MET A 174 8.18 2.47 -2.83
N ASP A 175 9.49 2.19 -2.83
CA ASP A 175 10.44 2.80 -1.88
C ASP A 175 10.43 4.33 -2.00
N ASN A 176 10.42 4.86 -3.23
CA ASN A 176 10.31 6.30 -3.47
C ASN A 176 8.96 6.87 -2.97
N LEU A 177 7.87 6.13 -3.18
CA LEU A 177 6.54 6.53 -2.73
C LEU A 177 6.45 6.59 -1.20
N MET A 178 7.05 5.64 -0.50
CA MET A 178 7.02 5.57 0.98
C MET A 178 7.92 6.59 1.66
N LYS A 179 8.94 7.09 0.96
CA LYS A 179 9.96 7.97 1.55
C LYS A 179 9.35 9.23 2.16
N GLY A 180 9.58 9.42 3.47
CA GLY A 180 9.09 10.59 4.24
C GLY A 180 7.61 10.55 4.58
N ARG A 181 6.89 9.46 4.31
CA ARG A 181 5.48 9.27 4.61
C ARG A 181 5.26 8.15 5.61
N THR A 182 4.18 8.23 6.37
CA THR A 182 3.73 7.09 7.17
C THR A 182 3.09 6.06 6.23
N SER A 183 3.57 4.84 6.25
CA SER A 183 3.15 3.83 5.27
C SER A 183 2.73 2.54 5.95
N PHE A 184 1.54 2.04 5.61
CA PHE A 184 1.05 0.72 6.00
C PHE A 184 1.13 -0.20 4.78
N VAL A 185 1.92 -1.25 4.88
CA VAL A 185 2.15 -2.19 3.77
C VAL A 185 1.65 -3.56 4.15
N ILE A 186 0.66 -4.08 3.41
CA ILE A 186 0.34 -5.51 3.45
C ILE A 186 1.49 -6.21 2.73
N ALA A 187 2.44 -6.69 3.52
CA ALA A 187 3.73 -7.12 2.99
C ALA A 187 3.69 -8.59 2.56
N HIS A 188 4.08 -8.82 1.33
CA HIS A 188 4.28 -10.13 0.72
C HIS A 188 5.73 -10.35 0.26
N ARG A 189 6.59 -9.34 0.40
CA ARG A 189 7.99 -9.36 0.00
C ARG A 189 8.91 -9.31 1.21
N LEU A 190 9.95 -10.14 1.14
CA LEU A 190 10.98 -10.23 2.19
C LEU A 190 11.66 -8.89 2.47
N SER A 191 12.01 -8.14 1.42
CA SER A 191 12.69 -6.84 1.56
C SER A 191 11.85 -5.82 2.30
N THR A 192 10.56 -5.74 2.01
CA THR A 192 9.63 -4.81 2.68
C THR A 192 9.49 -5.15 4.15
N ILE A 193 9.37 -6.44 4.48
CA ILE A 193 9.25 -6.90 5.86
C ILE A 193 10.53 -6.58 6.65
N LYS A 194 11.71 -6.88 6.08
CA LYS A 194 13.01 -6.63 6.77
C LYS A 194 13.29 -5.15 7.01
N ASN A 195 12.87 -4.28 6.09
CA ASN A 195 13.18 -2.85 6.14
C ASN A 195 12.10 -2.04 6.87
N ALA A 196 11.02 -2.65 7.33
CA ALA A 196 9.96 -1.98 8.08
C ALA A 196 10.45 -1.52 9.46
N ASP A 197 10.04 -0.32 9.88
CA ASP A 197 10.32 0.21 11.22
C ASP A 197 9.57 -0.58 12.29
N ILE A 198 8.39 -1.09 11.95
CA ILE A 198 7.58 -1.94 12.80
C ILE A 198 6.85 -2.99 11.96
N ILE A 199 6.81 -4.21 12.44
CA ILE A 199 6.03 -5.31 11.88
C ILE A 199 4.89 -5.61 12.83
N LEU A 200 3.67 -5.62 12.31
CA LEU A 200 2.47 -6.05 13.01
C LEU A 200 2.09 -7.43 12.49
N VAL A 201 2.19 -8.43 13.36
CA VAL A 201 1.89 -9.83 13.03
C VAL A 201 0.46 -10.12 13.44
N MET A 202 -0.41 -10.30 12.45
CA MET A 202 -1.84 -10.52 12.64
C MET A 202 -2.20 -12.00 12.54
N LYS A 203 -3.02 -12.46 13.48
CA LYS A 203 -3.66 -13.77 13.44
C LYS A 203 -5.05 -13.68 14.07
N ASP A 204 -6.04 -14.25 13.43
CA ASP A 204 -7.43 -14.35 13.92
C ASP A 204 -8.03 -13.02 14.42
N GLY A 205 -7.65 -11.91 13.77
CA GLY A 205 -8.15 -10.55 14.07
C GLY A 205 -7.39 -9.78 15.14
N ASP A 206 -6.31 -10.36 15.69
CA ASP A 206 -5.48 -9.73 16.71
C ASP A 206 -4.04 -9.49 16.23
N ILE A 207 -3.34 -8.55 16.87
CA ILE A 207 -1.88 -8.47 16.80
C ILE A 207 -1.30 -9.40 17.85
N ILE A 208 -0.71 -10.51 17.41
CA ILE A 208 -0.10 -11.50 18.30
C ILE A 208 1.36 -11.21 18.59
N GLU A 209 2.04 -10.52 17.69
CA GLU A 209 3.44 -10.07 17.86
C GLU A 209 3.62 -8.72 17.17
N GLN A 210 4.50 -7.88 17.72
CA GLN A 210 4.93 -6.63 17.11
C GLN A 210 6.39 -6.31 17.45
N GLY A 211 7.10 -5.67 16.54
CA GLY A 211 8.51 -5.29 16.69
C GLY A 211 9.22 -5.17 15.36
N THR A 212 10.53 -5.01 15.39
CA THR A 212 11.40 -5.07 14.21
C THR A 212 11.63 -6.52 13.76
N HIS A 213 12.13 -6.70 12.54
CA HIS A 213 12.49 -8.02 12.02
C HIS A 213 13.43 -8.78 12.98
N ASP A 214 14.51 -8.14 13.42
CA ASP A 214 15.51 -8.78 14.26
C ASP A 214 14.96 -9.15 15.65
N GLU A 215 14.11 -8.31 16.24
CA GLU A 215 13.46 -8.59 17.52
C GLU A 215 12.52 -9.79 17.42
N LEU A 216 11.70 -9.84 16.37
CA LEU A 216 10.73 -10.91 16.16
C LEU A 216 11.41 -12.24 15.81
N MET A 217 12.48 -12.23 15.01
CA MET A 217 13.28 -13.43 14.74
C MET A 217 13.93 -13.99 16.01
N LYS A 218 14.46 -13.12 16.89
CA LYS A 218 15.05 -13.54 18.18
C LYS A 218 14.04 -14.15 19.15
N LYS A 219 12.77 -13.70 19.08
CA LYS A 219 11.68 -14.29 19.89
C LYS A 219 11.36 -15.73 19.48
N ASN A 220 11.73 -16.13 18.25
CA ASN A 220 11.47 -17.46 17.68
C ASN A 220 9.98 -17.87 17.83
N GLY A 221 9.08 -16.92 17.62
CA GLY A 221 7.63 -17.06 17.74
C GLY A 221 6.95 -17.28 16.40
N PHE A 222 5.66 -16.97 16.35
CA PHE A 222 4.82 -17.14 15.15
C PHE A 222 5.38 -16.40 13.93
N TYR A 223 5.95 -15.20 14.11
CA TYR A 223 6.61 -14.47 13.02
C TYR A 223 7.78 -15.25 12.43
N ALA A 224 8.64 -15.80 13.27
CA ALA A 224 9.81 -16.58 12.79
C ALA A 224 9.37 -17.82 12.01
N ASP A 225 8.34 -18.54 12.51
CA ASP A 225 7.76 -19.69 11.80
C ASP A 225 7.16 -19.27 10.44
N LEU A 226 6.39 -18.16 10.43
CA LEU A 226 5.79 -17.63 9.20
C LEU A 226 6.86 -17.21 8.19
N TYR A 227 7.89 -16.53 8.67
CA TYR A 227 9.02 -16.08 7.87
C TYR A 227 9.75 -17.25 7.23
N ASN A 228 10.18 -18.23 8.04
CA ASN A 228 10.90 -19.41 7.57
C ASN A 228 10.05 -20.24 6.58
N SER A 229 8.76 -20.40 6.85
CA SER A 229 7.87 -21.17 5.95
C SER A 229 7.63 -20.50 4.59
N GLN A 230 7.68 -19.16 4.52
CA GLN A 230 7.41 -18.43 3.28
C GLN A 230 8.66 -18.09 2.48
N PHE A 231 9.81 -17.93 3.14
CA PHE A 231 11.00 -17.35 2.54
C PHE A 231 12.26 -18.24 2.58
N ASP A 232 12.32 -19.25 3.46
CA ASP A 232 13.46 -20.19 3.51
C ASP A 232 13.42 -21.33 2.47
N ILE A 233 12.38 -21.38 1.61
CA ILE A 233 12.26 -22.39 0.54
C ILE A 233 13.14 -22.03 -0.67
N VAL A 234 13.89 -20.93 -0.64
CA VAL A 234 14.77 -20.45 -1.72
C VAL A 234 16.20 -20.33 -1.20
N ALA A 235 16.75 -21.43 -0.72
CA ALA A 235 18.19 -21.59 -0.51
C ALA A 235 18.72 -22.79 -1.28
#